data_0803ee0575431ca52520313a6251becb
#
_entry.id   0803ee0575431ca52520313a6251becb
#
_cell.length_a   1.000
_cell.length_b   1.000
_cell.length_c   1.000
_cell.angle_alpha   90.00
_cell.angle_beta   90.00
_cell.angle_gamma   90.00
#
_symmetry.space_group_name_H-M   'P 1'
#
loop_
_entity.id
_entity.type
_entity.pdbx_description
1 polymer ?
#
loop_
_entity_poly.entity_id
_entity_poly.type
_entity_poly.pdbx_seq_one_letter_code
_entity_poly.pdbx_strand_id
1 'polypeptide(L)'
;MMKQVIVDYIPFEITPQQINESMKNNNGRLVVQGVLQRAEAKNQNGRVYPKETLMREAKKYSEIQIKERRALGELDHPDSSVVNLNNVSHNVLEMHWKDNDLVGTVEVLGTPAGNILKELFKSGIKLGISSRGLGSVKDINEDDTVEVQPDFELIAFDFVS
;
A
#
# COMPACT_ATOMS: atom_id res chain seq x y z
N MET A 1 8.89 20.47 12.52
CA MET A 1 7.64 20.13 11.82
C MET A 1 6.96 18.98 12.56
N MET A 2 5.67 19.06 12.69
CA MET A 2 4.91 18.02 13.36
C MET A 2 4.70 16.82 12.44
N LYS A 3 4.88 15.61 12.99
CA LYS A 3 4.49 14.39 12.31
C LYS A 3 2.97 14.27 12.30
N GLN A 4 2.44 13.78 11.18
CA GLN A 4 1.03 13.52 11.00
C GLN A 4 0.84 12.22 10.24
N VAL A 5 -0.36 11.67 10.25
CA VAL A 5 -0.69 10.53 9.41
C VAL A 5 -0.76 11.01 7.96
N ILE A 6 0.01 10.35 7.10
CA ILE A 6 0.07 10.66 5.67
C ILE A 6 -0.48 9.46 4.91
N VAL A 7 -1.52 9.69 4.08
CA VAL A 7 -2.09 8.64 3.23
C VAL A 7 -2.07 9.10 1.78
N ASP A 8 -1.52 8.28 0.91
CA ASP A 8 -1.43 8.56 -0.51
C ASP A 8 -1.71 7.28 -1.28
N TYR A 9 -2.69 7.33 -2.17
CA TYR A 9 -3.09 6.16 -2.93
C TYR A 9 -2.68 6.25 -4.39
N ILE A 10 -2.56 5.08 -5.00
CA ILE A 10 -2.43 4.93 -6.44
C ILE A 10 -3.40 3.83 -6.90
N PRO A 11 -3.82 3.85 -8.17
CA PRO A 11 -4.67 2.78 -8.68
C PRO A 11 -3.96 1.43 -8.56
N PHE A 12 -4.69 0.41 -8.10
CA PHE A 12 -4.17 -0.94 -8.03
C PHE A 12 -4.82 -1.74 -9.16
N GLU A 13 -4.10 -1.91 -10.26
CA GLU A 13 -4.66 -2.47 -11.49
C GLU A 13 -4.41 -3.96 -11.59
N ILE A 14 -5.49 -4.74 -11.54
CA ILE A 14 -5.46 -6.17 -11.81
C ILE A 14 -6.63 -6.52 -12.74
N THR A 15 -6.40 -7.49 -13.61
CA THR A 15 -7.42 -7.93 -14.56
C THR A 15 -8.23 -9.10 -14.01
N PRO A 16 -9.47 -9.33 -14.49
CA PRO A 16 -10.23 -10.53 -14.14
C PRO A 16 -9.47 -11.83 -14.40
N GLN A 17 -8.67 -11.86 -15.48
CA GLN A 17 -7.85 -13.02 -15.82
C GLN A 17 -6.80 -13.29 -14.73
N GLN A 18 -6.12 -12.26 -14.25
CA GLN A 18 -5.14 -12.39 -13.18
C GLN A 18 -5.79 -12.92 -11.89
N ILE A 19 -6.99 -12.46 -11.59
CA ILE A 19 -7.75 -12.91 -10.43
C ILE A 19 -8.07 -14.40 -10.55
N ASN A 20 -8.61 -14.82 -11.69
CA ASN A 20 -8.98 -16.21 -11.93
C ASN A 20 -7.77 -17.14 -11.89
N GLU A 21 -6.67 -16.75 -12.53
CA GLU A 21 -5.43 -17.52 -12.51
C GLU A 21 -4.85 -17.62 -11.10
N SER A 22 -4.88 -16.54 -10.34
CA SER A 22 -4.39 -16.54 -8.97
C SER A 22 -5.16 -17.53 -8.11
N MET A 23 -6.48 -17.47 -8.17
CA MET A 23 -7.33 -18.36 -7.37
C MET A 23 -7.15 -19.83 -7.77
N LYS A 24 -6.99 -20.10 -9.05
CA LYS A 24 -6.75 -21.45 -9.56
C LYS A 24 -5.41 -22.01 -9.09
N ASN A 25 -4.36 -21.17 -9.10
CA ASN A 25 -3.01 -21.58 -8.76
C ASN A 25 -2.74 -21.63 -7.25
N ASN A 26 -3.62 -21.04 -6.44
CA ASN A 26 -3.44 -20.89 -5.01
C ASN A 26 -4.57 -21.51 -4.18
N ASN A 27 -5.25 -22.51 -4.72
CA ASN A 27 -6.32 -23.25 -4.04
C ASN A 27 -7.46 -22.33 -3.56
N GLY A 28 -7.88 -21.39 -4.40
CA GLY A 28 -8.96 -20.46 -4.10
C GLY A 28 -8.52 -19.22 -3.32
N ARG A 29 -7.24 -19.13 -2.97
CA ARG A 29 -6.69 -17.93 -2.33
C ARG A 29 -6.37 -16.89 -3.40
N LEU A 30 -6.67 -15.64 -3.12
CA LEU A 30 -6.37 -14.54 -4.03
C LEU A 30 -5.04 -13.89 -3.64
N VAL A 31 -4.05 -14.04 -4.50
CA VAL A 31 -2.73 -13.42 -4.37
C VAL A 31 -2.52 -12.55 -5.61
N VAL A 32 -2.30 -11.27 -5.43
CA VAL A 32 -2.22 -10.31 -6.51
C VAL A 32 -0.93 -9.50 -6.39
N GLN A 33 -0.46 -8.99 -7.54
CA GLN A 33 0.74 -8.17 -7.59
C GLN A 33 0.42 -6.85 -8.27
N GLY A 34 0.94 -5.77 -7.74
CA GLY A 34 0.77 -4.45 -8.32
C GLY A 34 1.69 -3.43 -7.69
N VAL A 35 1.64 -2.21 -8.18
CA VAL A 35 2.42 -1.09 -7.65
C VAL A 35 1.77 -0.62 -6.36
N LEU A 36 2.54 -0.60 -5.28
CA LEU A 36 2.07 -0.18 -3.96
C LEU A 36 2.31 1.31 -3.71
N GLN A 37 3.38 1.86 -4.24
CA GLN A 37 3.70 3.28 -4.13
C GLN A 37 4.72 3.65 -5.21
N ARG A 38 4.83 4.93 -5.52
CA ARG A 38 5.75 5.44 -6.54
C ARG A 38 6.63 6.53 -5.94
N ALA A 39 7.94 6.41 -6.14
CA ALA A 39 8.91 7.39 -5.69
C ALA A 39 9.14 8.46 -6.78
N GLU A 40 9.57 9.64 -6.36
CA GLU A 40 10.02 10.73 -7.22
C GLU A 40 8.96 11.32 -8.18
N ALA A 41 7.71 10.90 -8.05
CA ALA A 41 6.61 11.41 -8.86
C ALA A 41 5.59 12.14 -7.97
N LYS A 42 5.16 13.31 -8.41
CA LYS A 42 4.12 14.09 -7.73
C LYS A 42 2.79 13.35 -7.85
N ASN A 43 2.18 13.02 -6.72
CA ASN A 43 0.91 12.28 -6.69
C ASN A 43 -0.30 13.22 -6.72
N GLN A 44 -1.50 12.66 -6.60
CA GLN A 44 -2.75 13.43 -6.67
C GLN A 44 -2.89 14.45 -5.54
N ASN A 45 -2.22 14.21 -4.42
CA ASN A 45 -2.22 15.13 -3.29
C ASN A 45 -1.13 16.19 -3.38
N GLY A 46 -0.37 16.22 -4.49
CA GLY A 46 0.72 17.13 -4.67
C GLY A 46 1.97 16.75 -3.92
N ARG A 47 2.03 15.53 -3.38
CA ARG A 47 3.18 15.05 -2.61
C ARG A 47 4.13 14.23 -3.47
N VAL A 48 5.41 14.32 -3.13
CA VAL A 48 6.45 13.49 -3.73
C VAL A 48 7.17 12.74 -2.59
N TYR A 49 7.42 11.45 -2.83
CA TYR A 49 8.19 10.60 -1.91
C TYR A 49 9.61 10.47 -2.47
N PRO A 50 10.62 11.03 -1.78
CA PRO A 50 12.00 10.82 -2.21
C PRO A 50 12.33 9.32 -2.18
N LYS A 51 13.01 8.84 -3.21
CA LYS A 51 13.30 7.41 -3.34
C LYS A 51 14.13 6.88 -2.18
N GLU A 52 15.10 7.66 -1.71
CA GLU A 52 15.93 7.29 -0.58
C GLU A 52 15.10 7.02 0.68
N THR A 53 14.14 7.91 0.99
CA THR A 53 13.26 7.75 2.14
C THR A 53 12.35 6.55 1.99
N LEU A 54 11.74 6.40 0.83
CA LEU A 54 10.82 5.30 0.59
C LEU A 54 11.53 3.95 0.55
N MET A 55 12.74 3.88 -0.02
CA MET A 55 13.57 2.67 -0.02
C MET A 55 13.95 2.24 1.39
N ARG A 56 14.35 3.18 2.21
CA ARG A 56 14.71 2.90 3.61
C ARG A 56 13.52 2.30 4.35
N GLU A 57 12.33 2.91 4.20
CA GLU A 57 11.14 2.44 4.88
C GLU A 57 10.61 1.13 4.32
N ALA A 58 10.67 0.94 3.00
CA ALA A 58 10.29 -0.32 2.38
C ALA A 58 11.20 -1.47 2.85
N LYS A 59 12.50 -1.22 2.94
CA LYS A 59 13.46 -2.21 3.45
C LYS A 59 13.14 -2.59 4.90
N LYS A 60 12.92 -1.60 5.74
CA LYS A 60 12.59 -1.80 7.15
C LYS A 60 11.27 -2.56 7.30
N TYR A 61 10.26 -2.20 6.51
CA TYR A 61 8.97 -2.87 6.50
C TYR A 61 9.10 -4.34 6.08
N SER A 62 9.94 -4.60 5.07
CA SER A 62 10.19 -5.96 4.59
C SER A 62 10.91 -6.82 5.63
N GLU A 63 11.90 -6.24 6.30
CA GLU A 63 12.71 -6.96 7.29
C GLU A 63 11.98 -7.25 8.59
N ILE A 64 10.95 -6.47 8.91
CA ILE A 64 10.18 -6.61 10.14
C ILE A 64 8.79 -7.17 9.85
N GLN A 65 7.89 -6.37 9.26
CA GLN A 65 6.49 -6.76 9.11
C GLN A 65 6.31 -7.92 8.14
N ILE A 66 6.92 -7.86 6.96
CA ILE A 66 6.78 -8.93 5.97
C ILE A 66 7.41 -10.21 6.46
N LYS A 67 8.63 -10.14 6.96
CA LYS A 67 9.36 -11.31 7.45
C LYS A 67 8.63 -12.01 8.60
N GLU A 68 8.01 -11.23 9.48
CA GLU A 68 7.25 -11.76 10.62
C GLU A 68 5.81 -12.11 10.28
N ARG A 69 5.43 -12.02 9.01
CA ARG A 69 4.09 -12.31 8.50
C ARG A 69 2.99 -11.48 9.19
N ARG A 70 3.27 -10.22 9.40
CA ARG A 70 2.32 -9.26 9.97
C ARG A 70 2.30 -7.93 9.23
N ALA A 71 2.56 -7.98 7.92
CA ALA A 71 2.44 -6.82 7.04
C ALA A 71 0.97 -6.64 6.64
N LEU A 72 0.13 -6.44 7.64
CA LEU A 72 -1.32 -6.42 7.51
C LEU A 72 -1.80 -5.04 7.07
N GLY A 73 -2.86 -5.04 6.27
CA GLY A 73 -3.51 -3.81 5.84
C GLY A 73 -5.02 -3.90 5.99
N GLU A 74 -5.66 -2.75 5.97
CA GLU A 74 -7.10 -2.63 6.20
C GLU A 74 -7.82 -2.34 4.88
N LEU A 75 -9.11 -2.63 4.90
CA LEU A 75 -10.02 -2.19 3.87
C LEU A 75 -10.44 -0.76 4.24
N ASP A 76 -10.22 0.17 3.31
CA ASP A 76 -10.30 1.60 3.57
C ASP A 76 -9.12 2.11 4.42
N HIS A 77 -8.86 3.42 4.41
CA HIS A 77 -7.71 3.95 5.15
C HIS A 77 -8.17 4.73 6.37
N PRO A 78 -7.85 4.26 7.57
CA PRO A 78 -8.15 5.02 8.80
C PRO A 78 -7.11 6.11 9.05
N ASP A 79 -7.48 7.12 9.81
CA ASP A 79 -6.58 8.16 10.30
C ASP A 79 -5.85 7.71 11.56
N SER A 80 -5.27 6.51 11.51
CA SER A 80 -4.66 5.90 12.68
C SER A 80 -3.23 5.46 12.37
N SER A 81 -2.36 5.58 13.37
CA SER A 81 -1.01 5.04 13.29
C SER A 81 -0.93 3.56 13.65
N VAL A 82 -2.06 2.93 13.95
CA VAL A 82 -2.15 1.53 14.35
C VAL A 82 -3.11 0.78 13.44
N VAL A 83 -2.74 -0.45 13.06
CA VAL A 83 -3.60 -1.31 12.25
C VAL A 83 -4.71 -1.89 13.14
N ASN A 84 -5.96 -1.72 12.70
CA ASN A 84 -7.13 -2.30 13.37
C ASN A 84 -7.35 -3.72 12.88
N LEU A 85 -7.07 -4.71 13.73
CA LEU A 85 -7.19 -6.12 13.34
C LEU A 85 -8.60 -6.53 12.94
N ASN A 86 -9.63 -5.84 13.44
CA ASN A 86 -11.01 -6.13 13.06
C ASN A 86 -11.32 -5.76 11.61
N ASN A 87 -10.49 -4.94 10.99
CA ASN A 87 -10.69 -4.49 9.61
C ASN A 87 -9.59 -5.00 8.65
N VAL A 88 -8.76 -5.90 9.09
CA VAL A 88 -7.68 -6.45 8.26
C VAL A 88 -8.25 -7.26 7.11
N SER A 89 -7.82 -6.93 5.89
CA SER A 89 -8.27 -7.58 4.65
C SER A 89 -7.17 -8.32 3.91
N HIS A 90 -5.91 -7.99 4.15
CA HIS A 90 -4.80 -8.52 3.36
C HIS A 90 -3.48 -8.46 4.11
N ASN A 91 -2.49 -9.15 3.54
CA ASN A 91 -1.13 -9.18 4.06
C ASN A 91 -0.15 -9.07 2.89
N VAL A 92 0.82 -8.17 3.00
CA VAL A 92 1.85 -8.03 1.98
C VAL A 92 2.87 -9.15 2.16
N LEU A 93 3.13 -9.91 1.09
CA LEU A 93 4.02 -11.06 1.13
C LEU A 93 5.45 -10.72 0.71
N GLU A 94 5.61 -9.77 -0.21
CA GLU A 94 6.90 -9.44 -0.79
C GLU A 94 6.82 -8.06 -1.42
N MET A 95 7.96 -7.35 -1.48
CA MET A 95 8.09 -6.09 -2.20
C MET A 95 9.44 -6.05 -2.92
N HIS A 96 9.44 -5.42 -4.09
CA HIS A 96 10.67 -5.18 -4.85
C HIS A 96 10.51 -3.89 -5.66
N TRP A 97 11.63 -3.35 -6.11
CA TRP A 97 11.64 -2.13 -6.91
C TRP A 97 11.71 -2.46 -8.40
N LYS A 98 10.91 -1.72 -9.15
CA LYS A 98 11.00 -1.68 -10.61
C LYS A 98 11.09 -0.20 -10.98
N ASP A 99 12.29 0.26 -11.27
CA ASP A 99 12.60 1.69 -11.44
C ASP A 99 12.16 2.47 -10.19
N ASN A 100 11.23 3.41 -10.31
CA ASN A 100 10.73 4.18 -9.18
C ASN A 100 9.42 3.62 -8.60
N ASP A 101 8.98 2.47 -9.09
CA ASP A 101 7.78 1.81 -8.59
C ASP A 101 8.13 0.76 -7.54
N LEU A 102 7.52 0.87 -6.39
CA LEU A 102 7.57 -0.15 -5.36
C LEU A 102 6.45 -1.14 -5.66
N VAL A 103 6.83 -2.31 -6.17
CA VAL A 103 5.89 -3.36 -6.56
C VAL A 103 5.77 -4.37 -5.42
N GLY A 104 4.57 -4.82 -5.13
CA GLY A 104 4.36 -5.79 -4.07
C GLY A 104 3.39 -6.89 -4.44
N THR A 105 3.56 -8.02 -3.78
CA THR A 105 2.66 -9.17 -3.85
C THR A 105 1.83 -9.21 -2.58
N VAL A 106 0.52 -9.29 -2.73
CA VAL A 106 -0.43 -9.15 -1.64
C VAL A 106 -1.37 -10.35 -1.61
N GLU A 107 -1.54 -10.94 -0.44
CA GLU A 107 -2.49 -12.02 -0.22
C GLU A 107 -3.75 -11.45 0.42
N VAL A 108 -4.90 -11.70 -0.20
CA VAL A 108 -6.19 -11.34 0.37
C VAL A 108 -6.58 -12.42 1.38
N LEU A 109 -6.83 -12.00 2.61
CA LEU A 109 -7.10 -12.93 3.71
C LEU A 109 -8.59 -13.30 3.80
N GLY A 110 -8.87 -14.44 4.45
CA GLY A 110 -10.25 -14.91 4.67
C GLY A 110 -10.95 -14.26 5.85
N THR A 111 -10.57 -13.03 6.22
CA THR A 111 -11.25 -12.24 7.24
C THR A 111 -12.54 -11.66 6.67
N PRO A 112 -13.46 -11.13 7.50
CA PRO A 112 -14.64 -10.46 6.96
C PRO A 112 -14.32 -9.35 5.95
N ALA A 113 -13.36 -8.48 6.27
CA ALA A 113 -12.93 -7.43 5.35
C ALA A 113 -12.23 -8.00 4.12
N GLY A 114 -11.44 -9.07 4.27
CA GLY A 114 -10.78 -9.74 3.15
C GLY A 114 -11.78 -10.39 2.20
N ASN A 115 -12.86 -10.95 2.70
CA ASN A 115 -13.92 -11.50 1.86
C ASN A 115 -14.63 -10.42 1.05
N ILE A 116 -14.84 -9.25 1.65
CA ILE A 116 -15.37 -8.08 0.92
C ILE A 116 -14.41 -7.67 -0.19
N LEU A 117 -13.14 -7.54 0.14
CA LEU A 117 -12.10 -7.16 -0.83
C LEU A 117 -12.04 -8.14 -1.99
N LYS A 118 -12.06 -9.42 -1.70
CA LYS A 118 -12.04 -10.49 -2.70
C LYS A 118 -13.23 -10.38 -3.64
N GLU A 119 -14.41 -10.16 -3.10
CA GLU A 119 -15.63 -10.02 -3.91
C GLU A 119 -15.57 -8.78 -4.80
N LEU A 120 -15.06 -7.67 -4.28
CA LEU A 120 -14.89 -6.46 -5.08
C LEU A 120 -13.96 -6.68 -6.27
N PHE A 121 -12.82 -7.33 -6.05
CA PHE A 121 -11.91 -7.67 -7.15
C PHE A 121 -12.55 -8.63 -8.15
N LYS A 122 -13.23 -9.65 -7.69
CA LYS A 122 -13.90 -10.62 -8.56
C LYS A 122 -14.99 -9.96 -9.41
N SER A 123 -15.62 -8.93 -8.87
CA SER A 123 -16.67 -8.18 -9.57
C SER A 123 -16.12 -7.11 -10.52
N GLY A 124 -14.80 -7.02 -10.65
CA GLY A 124 -14.16 -6.05 -11.54
C GLY A 124 -14.18 -4.62 -11.01
N ILE A 125 -14.43 -4.45 -9.72
CA ILE A 125 -14.38 -3.11 -9.10
C ILE A 125 -12.94 -2.63 -9.05
N LYS A 126 -12.71 -1.41 -9.54
CA LYS A 126 -11.38 -0.81 -9.56
C LYS A 126 -11.10 -0.13 -8.23
N LEU A 127 -10.03 -0.56 -7.59
CA LEU A 127 -9.62 -0.03 -6.29
C LEU A 127 -8.26 0.63 -6.39
N GLY A 128 -7.92 1.40 -5.38
CA GLY A 128 -6.58 1.92 -5.17
C GLY A 128 -5.92 1.22 -4.00
N ILE A 129 -4.62 1.39 -3.91
CA ILE A 129 -3.86 1.01 -2.72
C ILE A 129 -3.21 2.26 -2.16
N SER A 130 -3.27 2.42 -0.85
CA SER A 130 -2.78 3.60 -0.16
C SER A 130 -1.65 3.22 0.78
N SER A 131 -0.53 3.94 0.69
CA SER A 131 0.46 3.85 1.76
C SER A 131 0.01 4.74 2.91
N ARG A 132 0.11 4.22 4.12
CA ARG A 132 -0.20 4.96 5.35
C ARG A 132 1.06 5.02 6.20
N GLY A 133 1.43 6.22 6.61
CA GLY A 133 2.62 6.40 7.42
C GLY A 133 2.51 7.62 8.32
N LEU A 134 3.52 7.78 9.17
CA LEU A 134 3.68 8.95 10.02
C LEU A 134 4.87 9.75 9.51
N GLY A 135 4.71 11.04 9.36
CA GLY A 135 5.81 11.89 8.94
C GLY A 135 5.40 13.33 8.82
N SER A 136 6.36 14.16 8.46
CA SER A 136 6.13 15.56 8.15
C SER A 136 6.33 15.80 6.65
N VAL A 137 5.80 16.91 6.18
CA VAL A 137 5.89 17.32 4.79
C VAL A 137 6.41 18.76 4.72
N LYS A 138 6.99 19.11 3.58
CA LYS A 138 7.55 20.46 3.36
C LYS A 138 7.30 20.90 1.93
N ASP A 139 6.90 22.15 1.75
CA ASP A 139 6.81 22.76 0.42
C ASP A 139 8.23 22.95 -0.11
N ILE A 140 8.49 22.44 -1.33
CA ILE A 140 9.85 22.44 -1.87
C ILE A 140 10.07 23.42 -3.03
N ASN A 141 8.99 23.97 -3.62
CA ASN A 141 9.12 24.92 -4.71
C ASN A 141 7.81 25.69 -4.92
N GLU A 142 7.80 26.53 -6.00
CA GLU A 142 6.69 27.41 -6.30
C GLU A 142 5.51 26.74 -7.00
N ASP A 143 5.60 25.44 -7.35
CA ASP A 143 4.53 24.74 -8.08
C ASP A 143 3.65 23.89 -7.16
N ASP A 144 3.59 24.25 -5.89
CA ASP A 144 2.79 23.56 -4.87
C ASP A 144 3.17 22.10 -4.64
N THR A 145 4.40 21.71 -4.99
CA THR A 145 4.89 20.37 -4.67
C THR A 145 5.27 20.27 -3.20
N VAL A 146 4.78 19.24 -2.56
CA VAL A 146 5.04 18.97 -1.15
C VAL A 146 5.87 17.69 -1.05
N GLU A 147 6.98 17.77 -0.33
CA GLU A 147 7.91 16.64 -0.19
C GLU A 147 7.73 15.96 1.16
N VAL A 148 7.59 14.64 1.14
CA VAL A 148 7.60 13.83 2.35
C VAL A 148 9.00 13.82 2.92
N GLN A 149 9.13 14.12 4.21
CA GLN A 149 10.42 14.33 4.84
C GLN A 149 11.06 13.01 5.34
N PRO A 150 12.38 13.04 5.65
CA PRO A 150 13.07 11.82 6.10
C PRO A 150 12.57 11.21 7.41
N ASP A 151 11.73 11.91 8.17
CA ASP A 151 11.12 11.37 9.39
C ASP A 151 9.95 10.41 9.10
N PHE A 152 9.66 10.15 7.82
CA PHE A 152 8.57 9.27 7.41
C PHE A 152 8.77 7.85 7.91
N GLU A 153 7.72 7.29 8.52
CA GLU A 153 7.66 5.91 9.00
C GLU A 153 6.49 5.21 8.33
N LEU A 154 6.76 4.19 7.52
CA LEU A 154 5.73 3.42 6.85
C LEU A 154 5.01 2.51 7.86
N ILE A 155 3.68 2.58 7.88
CA ILE A 155 2.84 1.80 8.79
C ILE A 155 2.20 0.61 8.08
N ALA A 156 1.52 0.86 6.95
CA ALA A 156 0.74 -0.16 6.27
C ALA A 156 0.38 0.28 4.85
N PHE A 157 -0.10 -0.69 4.07
CA PHE A 157 -0.75 -0.45 2.79
C PHE A 157 -2.20 -0.91 2.91
N ASP A 158 -3.14 -0.03 2.56
CA ASP A 158 -4.57 -0.27 2.69
C ASP A 158 -5.24 -0.23 1.31
N PHE A 159 -6.29 -1.04 1.09
CA PHE A 159 -7.07 -0.93 -0.14
C PHE A 159 -8.20 0.07 0.03
N VAL A 160 -8.37 0.94 -0.96
CA VAL A 160 -9.29 2.07 -0.90
C VAL A 160 -10.07 2.20 -2.21
N SER A 161 -11.19 2.88 -2.14
CA SER A 161 -11.96 3.17 -3.35
C SER A 161 -11.73 4.59 -3.88
#